data_a4c81f78358dee058c0a8c95ca10eb6b
#
_entry.id   a4c81f78358dee058c0a8c95ca10eb6b
#
_cell.length_a   1.000
_cell.length_b   1.000
_cell.length_c   1.000
_cell.angle_alpha   90.00
_cell.angle_beta   90.00
_cell.angle_gamma   90.00
#
_symmetry.space_group_name_H-M   'P 1'
#
loop_
_entity.id
_entity.type
_entity.pdbx_description
1 polymer ?
#
loop_
_entity_poly.entity_id
_entity_poly.type
_entity_poly.pdbx_seq_one_letter_code
_entity_poly.pdbx_strand_id
1 'polypeptide(L)'
;MALACPTCEQSAAEYLGMADDGRNMMRCTSCGHEWVLGAKPVSPRAISQTTRSRSTTTRSTTTRSATTRTTTPGSTTAGATTPRARTSVPGSSRPARGARPVEGVDMARRRFPTVDDVAPGALVRLESLRKEFLADFPRPDPEAGLYRDVYRQAFEADALPYTTPVALKDFANSKVVARPGNMSRFNDEWKTLGNQQAAEAFRGVIEYLLRGEEPASQEDRLTTLITSDEPPAMPGFRESMLTRVLCIAEPERFLPILVYSSPAGGKREIARRVFGLELPAPATTGQTIGRLVHWSNDLLVELVGHRFVDLDHARQFLWWVKDHPDLG
;
A
#
# COMPACT_ATOMS: atom_id res chain seq x y z
N MET A 1 19.96 -11.12 4.76
CA MET A 1 21.08 -11.49 3.85
C MET A 1 21.34 -10.28 2.98
N ALA A 2 22.57 -9.78 2.95
CA ALA A 2 22.91 -8.68 2.05
C ALA A 2 22.86 -9.20 0.60
N LEU A 3 22.32 -8.37 -0.31
CA LEU A 3 22.27 -8.67 -1.74
C LEU A 3 23.70 -8.75 -2.29
N ALA A 4 24.08 -9.93 -2.72
CA ALA A 4 25.36 -10.11 -3.40
C ALA A 4 25.23 -9.69 -4.88
N CYS A 5 26.16 -8.91 -5.36
CA CYS A 5 26.26 -8.56 -6.77
C CYS A 5 26.52 -9.82 -7.61
N PRO A 6 25.76 -10.07 -8.68
CA PRO A 6 25.95 -11.27 -9.51
C PRO A 6 27.29 -11.30 -10.26
N THR A 7 28.02 -10.19 -10.29
CA THR A 7 29.30 -10.07 -11.02
C THR A 7 30.53 -10.16 -10.11
N CYS A 8 30.49 -9.53 -8.92
CA CYS A 8 31.66 -9.51 -8.03
C CYS A 8 31.39 -10.15 -6.67
N GLU A 9 30.19 -10.66 -6.44
CA GLU A 9 29.74 -11.35 -5.22
C GLU A 9 29.81 -10.52 -3.93
N GLN A 10 30.15 -9.23 -4.04
CA GLN A 10 30.16 -8.31 -2.90
C GLN A 10 28.72 -7.92 -2.49
N SER A 11 28.47 -7.90 -1.19
CA SER A 11 27.17 -7.52 -0.61
C SER A 11 27.03 -6.00 -0.49
N ALA A 12 27.24 -5.28 -1.58
CA ALA A 12 27.23 -3.83 -1.66
C ALA A 12 26.31 -3.37 -2.80
N ALA A 13 25.00 -3.47 -2.59
CA ALA A 13 23.99 -3.13 -3.58
C ALA A 13 23.26 -1.84 -3.21
N GLU A 14 23.12 -0.94 -4.18
CA GLU A 14 22.32 0.28 -4.15
C GLU A 14 21.09 0.10 -5.03
N TYR A 15 19.93 0.52 -4.55
CA TYR A 15 18.69 0.52 -5.32
C TYR A 15 18.63 1.73 -6.24
N LEU A 16 18.44 1.52 -7.54
CA LEU A 16 18.38 2.57 -8.56
C LEU A 16 16.96 2.96 -8.97
N GLY A 17 15.94 2.16 -8.64
CA GLY A 17 14.58 2.35 -9.11
C GLY A 17 14.01 1.13 -9.82
N MET A 18 12.90 1.30 -10.53
CA MET A 18 12.28 0.22 -11.30
C MET A 18 12.68 0.28 -12.78
N ALA A 19 13.01 -0.87 -13.35
CA ALA A 19 13.15 -1.05 -14.79
C ALA A 19 11.79 -0.93 -15.49
N ASP A 20 11.77 -0.77 -16.82
CA ASP A 20 10.56 -0.61 -17.64
C ASP A 20 9.56 -1.78 -17.49
N ASP A 21 10.04 -2.96 -17.11
CA ASP A 21 9.24 -4.15 -16.86
C ASP A 21 8.66 -4.23 -15.43
N GLY A 22 8.88 -3.19 -14.61
CA GLY A 22 8.36 -3.06 -13.25
C GLY A 22 9.16 -3.83 -12.20
N ARG A 23 10.36 -4.32 -12.50
CA ARG A 23 11.28 -4.97 -11.57
C ARG A 23 12.30 -3.99 -11.00
N ASN A 24 12.79 -4.27 -9.78
CA ASN A 24 13.77 -3.41 -9.13
C ASN A 24 15.14 -3.48 -9.81
N MET A 25 15.72 -2.31 -10.11
CA MET A 25 17.05 -2.16 -10.64
C MET A 25 18.04 -1.86 -9.51
N MET A 26 19.12 -2.58 -9.48
CA MET A 26 20.18 -2.48 -8.47
C MET A 26 21.51 -2.14 -9.13
N ARG A 27 22.37 -1.43 -8.38
CA ARG A 27 23.77 -1.20 -8.76
C ARG A 27 24.69 -1.68 -7.66
N CYS A 28 25.76 -2.34 -8.03
CA CYS A 28 26.85 -2.65 -7.09
C CYS A 28 27.71 -1.41 -6.85
N THR A 29 27.82 -0.97 -5.60
CA THR A 29 28.69 0.16 -5.24
C THR A 29 30.17 -0.18 -5.33
N SER A 30 30.53 -1.48 -5.37
CA SER A 30 31.92 -1.94 -5.45
C SER A 30 32.43 -2.05 -6.89
N CYS A 31 31.60 -2.51 -7.85
CA CYS A 31 32.04 -2.72 -9.25
C CYS A 31 31.19 -1.96 -10.29
N GLY A 32 30.16 -1.22 -9.86
CA GLY A 32 29.29 -0.45 -10.76
C GLY A 32 28.32 -1.29 -11.60
N HIS A 33 28.30 -2.62 -11.43
CA HIS A 33 27.39 -3.48 -12.19
C HIS A 33 25.94 -3.21 -11.82
N GLU A 34 25.09 -3.03 -12.85
CA GLU A 34 23.64 -2.84 -12.70
C GLU A 34 22.89 -4.13 -13.08
N TRP A 35 21.90 -4.51 -12.29
CA TRP A 35 21.06 -5.69 -12.59
C TRP A 35 19.63 -5.49 -12.14
N VAL A 36 18.71 -6.23 -12.75
CA VAL A 36 17.31 -6.27 -12.38
C VAL A 36 17.07 -7.48 -11.47
N LEU A 37 16.45 -7.27 -10.31
CA LEU A 37 16.10 -8.35 -9.37
C LEU A 37 15.14 -9.34 -10.04
N GLY A 38 15.40 -10.63 -9.85
CA GLY A 38 14.60 -11.70 -10.46
C GLY A 38 14.89 -11.96 -11.94
N ALA A 39 15.82 -11.24 -12.56
CA ALA A 39 16.32 -11.61 -13.88
C ALA A 39 17.16 -12.91 -13.77
N LYS A 40 16.87 -13.92 -14.59
CA LYS A 40 17.75 -15.10 -14.68
C LYS A 40 19.15 -14.62 -15.09
N PRO A 41 20.23 -15.07 -14.44
CA PRO A 41 21.58 -14.68 -14.82
C PRO A 41 21.79 -15.05 -16.29
N VAL A 42 22.10 -14.06 -17.12
CA VAL A 42 22.45 -14.28 -18.51
C VAL A 42 23.85 -14.88 -18.52
N SER A 43 23.95 -16.13 -18.97
CA SER A 43 25.24 -16.84 -19.05
C SER A 43 26.22 -16.04 -19.91
N PRO A 44 27.49 -15.81 -19.50
CA PRO A 44 28.45 -14.97 -20.22
C PRO A 44 28.74 -15.38 -21.68
N ARG A 45 28.28 -16.54 -22.12
CA ARG A 45 28.49 -17.05 -23.49
C ARG A 45 27.58 -16.40 -24.54
N ALA A 46 26.55 -15.60 -24.17
CA ALA A 46 25.61 -15.01 -25.13
C ALA A 46 26.02 -13.63 -25.64
N ILE A 47 27.04 -12.98 -25.06
CA ILE A 47 27.41 -11.58 -25.39
C ILE A 47 28.35 -11.48 -26.63
N SER A 48 28.90 -12.59 -27.14
CA SER A 48 29.90 -12.53 -28.22
C SER A 48 29.36 -12.57 -29.66
N GLN A 49 28.04 -12.54 -29.90
CA GLN A 49 27.52 -12.71 -31.27
C GLN A 49 26.56 -11.64 -31.77
N THR A 50 26.38 -10.50 -31.09
CA THR A 50 25.48 -9.46 -31.59
C THR A 50 26.17 -8.11 -31.85
N THR A 51 27.34 -8.12 -32.43
CA THR A 51 27.96 -6.93 -33.01
C THR A 51 28.38 -7.22 -34.47
N ARG A 52 27.39 -7.32 -35.35
CA ARG A 52 27.53 -7.04 -36.80
C ARG A 52 26.17 -7.13 -37.46
N SER A 53 25.51 -5.99 -37.65
CA SER A 53 24.89 -5.65 -38.93
C SER A 53 24.42 -4.20 -38.89
N ARG A 54 25.20 -3.47 -39.58
CA ARG A 54 25.00 -2.13 -40.11
C ARG A 54 23.89 -2.17 -41.15
N SER A 55 22.93 -1.26 -41.13
CA SER A 55 22.46 -0.68 -42.39
C SER A 55 21.62 0.58 -42.12
N THR A 56 22.15 1.65 -42.57
CA THR A 56 21.59 2.93 -42.95
C THR A 56 20.32 2.80 -43.79
N THR A 57 19.27 3.56 -43.50
CA THR A 57 18.39 4.13 -44.50
C THR A 57 17.82 5.45 -44.00
N THR A 58 18.15 6.46 -44.76
CA THR A 58 17.78 7.89 -44.71
C THR A 58 16.40 8.12 -45.31
N ARG A 59 15.76 9.28 -44.96
CA ARG A 59 14.70 10.01 -45.70
C ARG A 59 13.25 9.68 -45.24
N SER A 60 12.37 10.60 -44.98
CA SER A 60 12.15 11.96 -45.57
C SER A 60 11.20 12.76 -44.69
N THR A 61 11.45 14.03 -44.64
CA THR A 61 10.60 15.16 -44.22
C THR A 61 9.20 15.17 -44.86
N THR A 62 8.18 15.53 -44.11
CA THR A 62 7.02 16.24 -44.66
C THR A 62 6.47 17.20 -43.62
N THR A 63 6.63 18.45 -43.90
CA THR A 63 6.07 19.67 -43.29
C THR A 63 4.60 19.83 -43.72
N ARG A 64 3.70 20.17 -42.81
CA ARG A 64 2.46 20.94 -43.10
C ARG A 64 1.93 21.55 -41.81
N SER A 65 2.14 22.77 -41.66
CA SER A 65 1.31 23.97 -41.88
C SER A 65 0.16 24.17 -40.91
N ALA A 66 0.31 25.25 -40.18
CA ALA A 66 -0.58 25.92 -39.25
C ALA A 66 -1.99 26.21 -39.81
N THR A 67 -2.98 26.22 -38.95
CA THR A 67 -4.17 27.06 -39.12
C THR A 67 -4.53 27.69 -37.79
N THR A 68 -4.25 28.96 -37.72
CA THR A 68 -4.70 29.94 -36.72
C THR A 68 -6.21 30.16 -36.89
N ARG A 69 -6.96 30.13 -35.80
CA ARG A 69 -8.29 30.72 -35.77
C ARG A 69 -8.49 31.54 -34.49
N THR A 70 -8.39 32.83 -34.69
CA THR A 70 -8.77 33.95 -33.84
C THR A 70 -10.30 34.01 -33.78
N THR A 71 -10.91 34.16 -32.64
CA THR A 71 -12.21 34.86 -32.49
C THR A 71 -12.27 35.60 -31.17
N THR A 72 -12.67 36.83 -31.30
CA THR A 72 -12.73 38.02 -30.46
C THR A 72 -13.83 37.96 -29.39
N PRO A 73 -13.82 38.87 -28.38
CA PRO A 73 -14.64 38.78 -27.18
C PRO A 73 -16.00 39.48 -27.31
N GLY A 74 -16.99 38.98 -26.63
CA GLY A 74 -18.32 39.57 -26.51
C GLY A 74 -18.61 40.08 -25.10
N SER A 75 -18.96 41.33 -25.04
CA SER A 75 -19.30 42.23 -23.92
C SER A 75 -20.52 41.83 -23.09
N THR A 76 -20.40 42.15 -21.78
CA THR A 76 -21.35 42.85 -20.88
C THR A 76 -22.85 42.48 -20.87
N THR A 77 -23.37 42.14 -19.68
CA THR A 77 -24.42 42.98 -19.06
C THR A 77 -24.55 42.67 -17.56
N ALA A 78 -24.51 43.75 -16.76
CA ALA A 78 -24.81 43.79 -15.35
C ALA A 78 -26.31 43.63 -15.10
N GLY A 79 -26.70 42.76 -14.18
CA GLY A 79 -28.05 42.65 -13.67
C GLY A 79 -28.03 42.71 -12.14
N ALA A 80 -28.29 43.90 -11.61
CA ALA A 80 -28.52 44.09 -10.18
C ALA A 80 -29.87 43.48 -9.80
N THR A 81 -29.88 42.62 -8.79
CA THR A 81 -31.12 42.17 -8.15
C THR A 81 -30.97 42.27 -6.63
N THR A 82 -31.83 43.08 -6.05
CA THR A 82 -32.10 43.41 -4.67
C THR A 82 -32.30 42.19 -3.77
N PRO A 83 -31.86 42.21 -2.49
CA PRO A 83 -32.11 41.16 -1.52
C PRO A 83 -33.54 41.22 -0.97
N ARG A 84 -34.32 40.19 -1.24
CA ARG A 84 -35.63 39.95 -0.64
C ARG A 84 -35.44 39.30 0.73
N ALA A 85 -35.81 40.02 1.80
CA ALA A 85 -35.89 39.52 3.16
C ALA A 85 -36.78 38.27 3.22
N ARG A 86 -36.24 37.14 3.63
CA ARG A 86 -37.00 35.94 4.00
C ARG A 86 -37.22 35.94 5.50
N THR A 87 -38.45 36.09 5.88
CA THR A 87 -39.01 35.84 7.22
C THR A 87 -38.69 34.40 7.64
N SER A 88 -37.95 34.25 8.73
CA SER A 88 -37.66 33.00 9.40
C SER A 88 -38.91 32.45 10.09
N VAL A 89 -39.40 31.32 9.59
CA VAL A 89 -40.39 30.47 10.28
C VAL A 89 -39.62 29.68 11.35
N PRO A 90 -40.07 29.63 12.62
CA PRO A 90 -39.43 28.81 13.63
C PRO A 90 -39.68 27.34 13.29
N GLY A 91 -38.68 26.68 12.77
CA GLY A 91 -38.66 25.24 12.47
C GLY A 91 -38.64 24.44 13.77
N SER A 92 -39.65 23.60 13.90
CA SER A 92 -39.78 22.51 14.86
C SER A 92 -38.45 21.75 15.02
N SER A 93 -37.84 21.88 16.18
CA SER A 93 -36.68 21.11 16.59
C SER A 93 -37.08 19.63 16.74
N ARG A 94 -36.84 18.87 15.69
CA ARG A 94 -36.89 17.41 15.73
C ARG A 94 -35.88 16.95 16.79
N PRO A 95 -36.27 16.16 17.81
CA PRO A 95 -35.32 15.68 18.80
C PRO A 95 -34.19 14.91 18.07
N ALA A 96 -32.95 15.34 18.32
CA ALA A 96 -31.79 14.63 17.86
C ALA A 96 -31.91 13.16 18.30
N ARG A 97 -31.95 12.25 17.35
CA ARG A 97 -31.85 10.79 17.62
C ARG A 97 -30.67 10.63 18.54
N GLY A 98 -30.94 10.22 19.79
CA GLY A 98 -29.91 10.10 20.82
C GLY A 98 -28.69 9.38 20.26
N ALA A 99 -27.54 10.05 20.32
CA ALA A 99 -26.26 9.44 19.99
C ALA A 99 -26.13 8.20 20.89
N ARG A 100 -26.00 7.02 20.28
CA ARG A 100 -25.70 5.82 21.04
C ARG A 100 -24.42 6.10 21.84
N PRO A 101 -24.39 5.72 23.14
CA PRO A 101 -23.17 5.87 23.92
C PRO A 101 -22.01 5.21 23.16
N VAL A 102 -20.93 5.96 22.97
CA VAL A 102 -19.70 5.39 22.39
C VAL A 102 -19.22 4.33 23.37
N GLU A 103 -19.19 3.08 22.93
CA GLU A 103 -18.71 1.97 23.73
C GLU A 103 -17.25 2.21 24.10
N GLY A 104 -16.89 1.99 25.37
CA GLY A 104 -15.50 2.11 25.82
C GLY A 104 -14.60 1.17 25.01
N VAL A 105 -13.37 1.62 24.72
CA VAL A 105 -12.40 0.87 23.87
C VAL A 105 -12.22 -0.55 24.36
N ASP A 106 -12.06 -0.74 25.66
CA ASP A 106 -11.84 -2.07 26.27
C ASP A 106 -13.05 -3.00 26.10
N MET A 107 -14.27 -2.45 26.21
CA MET A 107 -15.49 -3.25 25.99
C MET A 107 -15.64 -3.63 24.52
N ALA A 108 -15.36 -2.71 23.62
CA ALA A 108 -15.40 -2.97 22.19
C ALA A 108 -14.33 -4.00 21.77
N ARG A 109 -13.12 -3.92 22.37
CA ARG A 109 -12.05 -4.91 22.12
C ARG A 109 -12.44 -6.30 22.60
N ARG A 110 -13.09 -6.42 23.78
CA ARG A 110 -13.60 -7.70 24.29
C ARG A 110 -14.72 -8.33 23.45
N ARG A 111 -15.44 -7.52 22.69
CA ARG A 111 -16.49 -7.98 21.75
C ARG A 111 -16.00 -8.19 20.35
N PHE A 112 -14.76 -7.80 20.06
CA PHE A 112 -14.16 -8.08 18.77
C PHE A 112 -13.93 -9.59 18.66
N PRO A 113 -14.20 -10.21 17.49
CA PRO A 113 -14.00 -11.64 17.32
C PRO A 113 -12.61 -12.10 17.69
N THR A 114 -12.53 -13.32 18.21
CA THR A 114 -11.32 -14.00 18.67
C THR A 114 -11.14 -15.30 17.87
N VAL A 115 -10.07 -16.02 18.13
CA VAL A 115 -9.83 -17.33 17.53
C VAL A 115 -10.88 -18.37 17.94
N ASP A 116 -11.52 -18.19 19.10
CA ASP A 116 -12.56 -19.10 19.61
C ASP A 116 -13.89 -18.96 18.84
N ASP A 117 -14.07 -17.85 18.12
CA ASP A 117 -15.27 -17.58 17.33
C ASP A 117 -15.18 -18.16 15.89
N VAL A 118 -14.10 -18.86 15.56
CA VAL A 118 -13.89 -19.46 14.24
C VAL A 118 -14.94 -20.53 13.97
N ALA A 119 -15.49 -20.52 12.76
CA ALA A 119 -16.49 -21.49 12.36
C ALA A 119 -16.00 -22.96 12.57
N PRO A 120 -16.84 -23.84 13.12
CA PRO A 120 -16.49 -25.25 13.33
C PRO A 120 -15.97 -25.90 12.05
N GLY A 121 -14.85 -26.59 12.15
CA GLY A 121 -14.21 -27.27 11.01
C GLY A 121 -13.40 -26.38 10.06
N ALA A 122 -13.49 -25.05 10.17
CA ALA A 122 -12.71 -24.14 9.30
C ALA A 122 -11.20 -24.35 9.47
N LEU A 123 -10.72 -24.46 10.72
CA LEU A 123 -9.29 -24.67 10.99
C LEU A 123 -8.79 -26.03 10.46
N VAL A 124 -9.62 -27.08 10.53
CA VAL A 124 -9.27 -28.42 9.99
C VAL A 124 -9.16 -28.35 8.47
N ARG A 125 -10.12 -27.72 7.82
CA ARG A 125 -10.10 -27.51 6.36
C ARG A 125 -8.88 -26.68 5.93
N LEU A 126 -8.58 -25.60 6.64
CA LEU A 126 -7.42 -24.76 6.36
C LEU A 126 -6.10 -25.51 6.52
N GLU A 127 -6.00 -26.43 7.45
CA GLU A 127 -4.80 -27.28 7.60
C GLU A 127 -4.56 -28.17 6.37
N SER A 128 -5.63 -28.71 5.77
CA SER A 128 -5.52 -29.46 4.51
C SER A 128 -5.09 -28.57 3.35
N LEU A 129 -5.76 -27.41 3.17
CA LEU A 129 -5.42 -26.45 2.13
C LEU A 129 -4.02 -25.86 2.30
N ARG A 130 -3.55 -25.71 3.55
CA ARG A 130 -2.18 -25.26 3.82
C ARG A 130 -1.14 -26.28 3.33
N LYS A 131 -1.38 -27.57 3.52
CA LYS A 131 -0.47 -28.61 3.01
C LYS A 131 -0.40 -28.60 1.50
N GLU A 132 -1.54 -28.41 0.82
CA GLU A 132 -1.62 -28.28 -0.62
C GLU A 132 -0.86 -27.03 -1.10
N PHE A 133 -1.15 -25.87 -0.53
CA PHE A 133 -0.45 -24.63 -0.84
C PHE A 133 1.07 -24.76 -0.66
N LEU A 134 1.55 -25.34 0.43
CA LEU A 134 2.98 -25.50 0.70
C LEU A 134 3.66 -26.52 -0.19
N ALA A 135 2.92 -27.44 -0.80
CA ALA A 135 3.48 -28.33 -1.83
C ALA A 135 3.83 -27.58 -3.12
N ASP A 136 2.97 -26.61 -3.50
CA ASP A 136 3.16 -25.79 -4.71
C ASP A 136 4.05 -24.57 -4.45
N PHE A 137 3.92 -23.97 -3.26
CA PHE A 137 4.59 -22.73 -2.83
C PHE A 137 5.34 -22.93 -1.52
N PRO A 138 6.45 -23.71 -1.50
CA PRO A 138 7.16 -24.05 -0.25
C PRO A 138 7.91 -22.88 0.39
N ARG A 139 8.10 -21.80 -0.34
CA ARG A 139 8.84 -20.60 0.10
C ARG A 139 8.14 -19.32 -0.36
N PRO A 140 8.29 -18.23 0.41
CA PRO A 140 7.82 -16.92 -0.01
C PRO A 140 8.57 -16.44 -1.25
N ASP A 141 7.98 -15.46 -1.94
CA ASP A 141 8.63 -14.77 -3.03
C ASP A 141 9.90 -14.07 -2.53
N PRO A 142 11.11 -14.43 -3.04
CA PRO A 142 12.35 -13.82 -2.60
C PRO A 142 12.41 -12.31 -2.92
N GLU A 143 11.74 -11.86 -3.98
CA GLU A 143 11.68 -10.44 -4.34
C GLU A 143 10.95 -9.63 -3.26
N ALA A 144 9.89 -10.18 -2.68
CA ALA A 144 9.16 -9.55 -1.58
C ALA A 144 10.05 -9.35 -0.34
N GLY A 145 10.87 -10.33 -0.01
CA GLY A 145 11.83 -10.24 1.10
C GLY A 145 12.84 -9.12 0.90
N LEU A 146 13.47 -9.10 -0.27
CA LEU A 146 14.47 -8.08 -0.62
C LEU A 146 13.88 -6.66 -0.66
N TYR A 147 12.72 -6.51 -1.27
CA TYR A 147 11.99 -5.24 -1.30
C TYR A 147 11.71 -4.73 0.11
N ARG A 148 11.23 -5.60 0.99
CA ARG A 148 10.93 -5.29 2.38
C ARG A 148 12.18 -4.83 3.14
N ASP A 149 13.30 -5.53 2.99
CA ASP A 149 14.55 -5.19 3.69
C ASP A 149 15.09 -3.82 3.25
N VAL A 150 15.05 -3.51 1.94
CA VAL A 150 15.47 -2.21 1.39
C VAL A 150 14.62 -1.07 1.98
N TYR A 151 13.29 -1.20 1.97
CA TYR A 151 12.43 -0.11 2.45
C TYR A 151 12.34 -0.07 3.98
N ARG A 152 12.52 -1.17 4.68
CA ARG A 152 12.64 -1.16 6.14
C ARG A 152 13.84 -0.31 6.55
N GLN A 153 15.00 -0.53 5.92
CA GLN A 153 16.17 0.31 6.15
C GLN A 153 15.93 1.78 5.77
N ALA A 154 15.27 2.03 4.62
CA ALA A 154 14.95 3.39 4.16
C ALA A 154 13.99 4.14 5.11
N PHE A 155 13.20 3.42 5.91
CA PHE A 155 12.24 4.00 6.85
C PHE A 155 12.77 4.13 8.29
N GLU A 156 14.02 3.71 8.55
CA GLU A 156 14.68 3.99 9.82
C GLU A 156 14.84 5.51 10.07
N ALA A 157 14.83 5.92 11.33
CA ALA A 157 14.80 7.33 11.70
C ALA A 157 15.96 8.15 11.11
N ASP A 158 17.14 7.55 11.05
CA ASP A 158 18.35 8.15 10.52
C ASP A 158 18.46 8.08 9.00
N ALA A 159 17.81 7.13 8.34
CA ALA A 159 17.84 6.93 6.89
C ALA A 159 16.70 7.67 6.16
N LEU A 160 15.52 7.76 6.77
CA LEU A 160 14.31 8.34 6.16
C LEU A 160 14.53 9.77 5.61
N PRO A 161 15.23 10.70 6.31
CA PRO A 161 15.47 12.04 5.78
C PRO A 161 16.25 12.06 4.46
N TYR A 162 17.06 11.05 4.21
CA TYR A 162 17.90 10.92 3.01
C TYR A 162 17.32 10.05 1.90
N THR A 163 16.21 9.37 2.17
CA THR A 163 15.51 8.56 1.15
C THR A 163 15.03 9.44 0.01
N THR A 164 15.46 9.13 -1.22
CA THR A 164 15.24 10.01 -2.38
C THR A 164 13.76 10.09 -2.78
N PRO A 165 13.31 11.20 -3.41
CA PRO A 165 11.95 11.32 -3.95
C PRO A 165 11.59 10.19 -4.92
N VAL A 166 12.56 9.71 -5.71
CA VAL A 166 12.37 8.60 -6.65
C VAL A 166 12.06 7.31 -5.88
N ALA A 167 12.88 6.95 -4.88
CA ALA A 167 12.67 5.76 -4.07
C ALA A 167 11.31 5.78 -3.36
N LEU A 168 10.90 6.93 -2.79
CA LEU A 168 9.59 7.05 -2.13
C LEU A 168 8.43 6.90 -3.12
N LYS A 169 8.55 7.46 -4.32
CA LYS A 169 7.53 7.31 -5.37
C LYS A 169 7.44 5.88 -5.89
N ASP A 170 8.59 5.22 -6.05
CA ASP A 170 8.67 3.81 -6.46
C ASP A 170 8.08 2.89 -5.40
N PHE A 171 8.36 3.13 -4.12
CA PHE A 171 7.67 2.44 -3.03
C PHE A 171 6.15 2.54 -3.17
N ALA A 172 5.62 3.75 -3.37
CA ALA A 172 4.19 3.96 -3.46
C ALA A 172 3.55 3.22 -4.64
N ASN A 173 4.22 3.13 -5.79
CA ASN A 173 3.67 2.56 -7.02
C ASN A 173 4.05 1.09 -7.24
N SER A 174 4.97 0.52 -6.46
CA SER A 174 5.38 -0.88 -6.59
C SER A 174 4.21 -1.84 -6.29
N LYS A 175 4.23 -2.99 -6.96
CA LYS A 175 3.28 -4.09 -6.75
C LYS A 175 3.87 -5.20 -5.87
N VAL A 176 5.16 -5.10 -5.54
CA VAL A 176 5.87 -6.07 -4.70
C VAL A 176 5.31 -6.02 -3.27
N VAL A 177 5.32 -7.12 -2.56
CA VAL A 177 4.70 -7.38 -1.25
C VAL A 177 3.17 -7.35 -1.31
N ALA A 178 2.54 -6.22 -1.64
CA ALA A 178 1.10 -6.11 -1.82
C ALA A 178 0.75 -4.87 -2.64
N ARG A 179 -0.22 -5.01 -3.53
CA ARG A 179 -0.64 -3.92 -4.41
C ARG A 179 -1.46 -2.87 -3.63
N PRO A 180 -1.06 -1.60 -3.58
CA PRO A 180 -1.76 -0.59 -2.79
C PRO A 180 -3.11 -0.13 -3.37
N GLY A 181 -3.55 -0.68 -4.51
CA GLY A 181 -4.79 -0.30 -5.16
C GLY A 181 -4.63 0.84 -6.17
N ASN A 182 -5.65 1.70 -6.28
CA ASN A 182 -5.62 2.84 -7.20
C ASN A 182 -4.80 3.99 -6.62
N MET A 183 -3.68 4.31 -7.27
CA MET A 183 -2.74 5.35 -6.86
C MET A 183 -2.92 6.69 -7.60
N SER A 184 -4.00 6.86 -8.38
CA SER A 184 -4.20 8.07 -9.19
C SER A 184 -4.18 9.33 -8.33
N ARG A 185 -4.97 9.39 -7.24
CA ARG A 185 -5.02 10.56 -6.35
C ARG A 185 -3.64 10.88 -5.73
N PHE A 186 -2.89 9.87 -5.31
CA PHE A 186 -1.53 10.04 -4.79
C PHE A 186 -0.60 10.59 -5.88
N ASN A 187 -0.64 10.02 -7.09
CA ASN A 187 0.22 10.46 -8.17
C ASN A 187 -0.13 11.89 -8.67
N ASP A 188 -1.41 12.26 -8.64
CA ASP A 188 -1.85 13.63 -8.97
C ASP A 188 -1.37 14.62 -7.91
N GLU A 189 -1.47 14.28 -6.62
CA GLU A 189 -0.94 15.10 -5.53
C GLU A 189 0.59 15.24 -5.62
N TRP A 190 1.29 14.12 -5.86
CA TRP A 190 2.74 14.13 -6.09
C TRP A 190 3.15 15.09 -7.22
N LYS A 191 2.36 15.11 -8.30
CA LYS A 191 2.58 16.00 -9.46
C LYS A 191 2.34 17.46 -9.10
N THR A 192 1.30 17.74 -8.32
CA THR A 192 0.94 19.08 -7.86
C THR A 192 2.01 19.66 -6.94
N LEU A 193 2.49 18.90 -5.98
CA LEU A 193 3.52 19.33 -5.03
C LEU A 193 4.93 19.37 -5.66
N GLY A 194 5.17 18.57 -6.69
CA GLY A 194 6.52 18.34 -7.23
C GLY A 194 7.35 17.44 -6.31
N ASN A 195 8.46 16.91 -6.86
CA ASN A 195 9.20 15.82 -6.23
C ASN A 195 9.69 16.13 -4.81
N GLN A 196 10.20 17.34 -4.54
CA GLN A 196 10.80 17.66 -3.24
C GLN A 196 9.73 17.80 -2.14
N GLN A 197 8.69 18.59 -2.37
CA GLN A 197 7.62 18.80 -1.40
C GLN A 197 6.80 17.52 -1.18
N ALA A 198 6.54 16.77 -2.24
CA ALA A 198 5.86 15.48 -2.13
C ALA A 198 6.67 14.47 -1.30
N ALA A 199 7.98 14.41 -1.50
CA ALA A 199 8.86 13.55 -0.71
C ALA A 199 8.95 14.00 0.77
N GLU A 200 8.95 15.30 1.02
CA GLU A 200 8.91 15.84 2.38
C GLU A 200 7.61 15.48 3.09
N ALA A 201 6.46 15.70 2.43
CA ALA A 201 5.16 15.30 2.95
C ALA A 201 5.11 13.78 3.20
N PHE A 202 5.61 12.98 2.27
CA PHE A 202 5.68 11.52 2.40
C PHE A 202 6.50 11.08 3.62
N ARG A 203 7.70 11.66 3.83
CA ARG A 203 8.53 11.39 5.01
C ARG A 203 7.81 11.79 6.30
N GLY A 204 7.13 12.95 6.29
CA GLY A 204 6.32 13.40 7.42
C GLY A 204 5.21 12.42 7.80
N VAL A 205 4.52 11.83 6.80
CA VAL A 205 3.52 10.77 7.04
C VAL A 205 4.16 9.55 7.70
N ILE A 206 5.29 9.06 7.17
CA ILE A 206 5.98 7.89 7.74
C ILE A 206 6.45 8.16 9.15
N GLU A 207 7.11 9.32 9.37
CA GLU A 207 7.60 9.71 10.68
C GLU A 207 6.49 9.78 11.71
N TYR A 208 5.37 10.45 11.37
CA TYR A 208 4.22 10.53 12.24
C TYR A 208 3.60 9.16 12.53
N LEU A 209 3.45 8.30 11.50
CA LEU A 209 2.86 6.97 11.68
C LEU A 209 3.70 6.08 12.61
N LEU A 210 5.01 6.03 12.37
CA LEU A 210 5.90 5.11 13.07
C LEU A 210 6.39 5.66 14.41
N ARG A 211 6.64 6.99 14.50
CA ARG A 211 7.37 7.64 15.61
C ARG A 211 6.68 8.88 16.17
N GLY A 212 5.42 9.15 15.79
CA GLY A 212 4.69 10.30 16.34
C GLY A 212 4.61 10.25 17.86
N GLU A 213 4.55 11.44 18.46
CA GLU A 213 4.66 11.65 19.91
C GLU A 213 3.48 11.06 20.69
N GLU A 214 3.77 10.63 21.92
CA GLU A 214 2.79 10.33 22.95
C GLU A 214 1.90 11.57 23.25
N PRO A 215 0.59 11.41 23.62
CA PRO A 215 -0.04 10.13 24.00
C PRO A 215 -0.73 9.39 22.85
N ALA A 216 -0.58 9.81 21.58
CA ALA A 216 -1.26 9.18 20.46
C ALA A 216 -0.70 7.79 20.17
N SER A 217 -1.53 6.76 20.30
CA SER A 217 -1.17 5.40 19.93
C SER A 217 -0.95 5.27 18.41
N GLN A 218 -0.27 4.20 17.96
CA GLN A 218 -0.13 3.93 16.52
C GLN A 218 -1.49 3.76 15.83
N GLU A 219 -2.49 3.21 16.53
CA GLU A 219 -3.88 3.11 16.06
C GLU A 219 -4.53 4.48 15.87
N ASP A 220 -4.29 5.41 16.79
CA ASP A 220 -4.83 6.77 16.72
C ASP A 220 -4.13 7.58 15.62
N ARG A 221 -2.81 7.45 15.48
CA ARG A 221 -2.03 8.06 14.38
C ARG A 221 -2.48 7.53 13.01
N LEU A 222 -2.68 6.22 12.90
CA LEU A 222 -3.22 5.61 11.67
C LEU A 222 -4.62 6.15 11.35
N THR A 223 -5.49 6.30 12.35
CA THR A 223 -6.83 6.88 12.19
C THR A 223 -6.74 8.30 11.66
N THR A 224 -5.93 9.15 12.29
CA THR A 224 -5.73 10.54 11.89
C THR A 224 -5.30 10.63 10.42
N LEU A 225 -4.30 9.83 10.01
CA LEU A 225 -3.79 9.84 8.63
C LEU A 225 -4.81 9.31 7.61
N ILE A 226 -5.71 8.40 7.99
CA ILE A 226 -6.75 7.88 7.09
C ILE A 226 -7.89 8.90 6.92
N THR A 227 -8.27 9.59 7.99
CA THR A 227 -9.51 10.38 8.04
C THR A 227 -9.30 11.88 7.80
N SER A 228 -8.07 12.39 7.96
CA SER A 228 -7.73 13.79 7.72
C SER A 228 -7.15 13.99 6.31
N ASP A 229 -7.34 15.21 5.79
CA ASP A 229 -6.61 15.74 4.63
C ASP A 229 -5.59 16.83 5.06
N GLU A 230 -5.56 17.17 6.36
CA GLU A 230 -4.65 18.14 6.95
C GLU A 230 -3.31 17.49 7.34
N PRO A 231 -2.19 18.24 7.33
CA PRO A 231 -0.90 17.72 7.80
C PRO A 231 -0.98 17.11 9.21
N PRO A 232 -0.29 16.00 9.46
CA PRO A 232 0.72 15.36 8.62
C PRO A 232 0.17 14.45 7.52
N ALA A 233 -1.14 14.33 7.32
CA ALA A 233 -1.71 13.51 6.26
C ALA A 233 -1.38 14.09 4.87
N MET A 234 -1.23 13.20 3.89
CA MET A 234 -0.99 13.52 2.48
C MET A 234 -2.15 12.99 1.63
N PRO A 235 -2.80 13.82 0.79
CA PRO A 235 -3.89 13.38 -0.08
C PRO A 235 -3.50 12.18 -0.94
N GLY A 236 -4.35 11.15 -0.95
CA GLY A 236 -4.07 9.90 -1.67
C GLY A 236 -3.17 8.90 -0.94
N PHE A 237 -2.51 9.30 0.16
CA PHE A 237 -1.77 8.40 1.03
C PHE A 237 -2.70 7.87 2.13
N ARG A 238 -3.50 6.87 1.77
CA ARG A 238 -4.61 6.38 2.59
C ARG A 238 -4.32 4.99 3.19
N GLU A 239 -5.34 4.35 3.74
CA GLU A 239 -5.29 3.10 4.49
C GLU A 239 -4.35 2.06 3.86
N SER A 240 -4.48 1.78 2.56
CA SER A 240 -3.65 0.77 1.90
C SER A 240 -2.16 1.10 1.91
N MET A 241 -1.81 2.37 1.71
CA MET A 241 -0.41 2.81 1.75
C MET A 241 0.15 2.85 3.17
N LEU A 242 -0.65 3.36 4.12
CA LEU A 242 -0.28 3.43 5.52
C LEU A 242 -0.07 2.02 6.11
N THR A 243 -1.00 1.09 5.83
CA THR A 243 -0.84 -0.31 6.25
C THR A 243 0.38 -0.96 5.58
N ARG A 244 0.67 -0.60 4.33
CA ARG A 244 1.88 -1.09 3.64
C ARG A 244 3.16 -0.60 4.31
N VAL A 245 3.20 0.66 4.77
CA VAL A 245 4.33 1.17 5.57
C VAL A 245 4.51 0.33 6.83
N LEU A 246 3.42 0.02 7.55
CA LEU A 246 3.47 -0.84 8.75
C LEU A 246 3.99 -2.25 8.40
N CYS A 247 3.54 -2.87 7.32
CA CYS A 247 4.02 -4.19 6.88
C CYS A 247 5.51 -4.22 6.52
N ILE A 248 6.07 -3.09 6.10
CA ILE A 248 7.49 -2.94 5.79
C ILE A 248 8.31 -2.66 7.07
N ALA A 249 7.84 -1.73 7.91
CA ALA A 249 8.55 -1.33 9.12
C ALA A 249 8.51 -2.42 10.21
N GLU A 250 7.38 -3.11 10.34
CA GLU A 250 7.13 -4.13 11.36
C GLU A 250 6.66 -5.46 10.71
N PRO A 251 7.49 -6.11 9.86
CA PRO A 251 7.09 -7.26 9.04
C PRO A 251 6.73 -8.50 9.85
N GLU A 252 7.20 -8.59 11.10
CA GLU A 252 6.86 -9.69 12.02
C GLU A 252 5.49 -9.50 12.69
N ARG A 253 4.94 -8.28 12.60
CA ARG A 253 3.69 -7.91 13.26
C ARG A 253 2.53 -7.72 12.27
N PHE A 254 2.79 -7.11 11.11
CA PHE A 254 1.73 -6.75 10.17
C PHE A 254 1.66 -7.68 8.96
N LEU A 255 0.52 -8.34 8.83
CA LEU A 255 0.14 -9.15 7.67
C LEU A 255 -0.18 -8.23 6.48
N PRO A 256 0.41 -8.42 5.29
CA PRO A 256 0.21 -7.53 4.14
C PRO A 256 -1.16 -7.64 3.45
N ILE A 257 -2.23 -7.52 4.23
CA ILE A 257 -3.60 -7.30 3.78
C ILE A 257 -3.93 -5.83 4.06
N LEU A 258 -3.84 -5.00 3.03
CA LEU A 258 -3.64 -3.56 3.15
C LEU A 258 -4.87 -2.76 3.57
N VAL A 259 -6.07 -3.32 3.46
CA VAL A 259 -7.31 -2.62 3.80
C VAL A 259 -8.19 -3.46 4.70
N TYR A 260 -8.90 -2.79 5.60
CA TYR A 260 -9.86 -3.44 6.48
C TYR A 260 -11.08 -3.94 5.72
N SER A 261 -11.69 -3.08 4.91
CA SER A 261 -12.90 -3.39 4.15
C SER A 261 -12.68 -3.25 2.66
N SER A 262 -12.74 -4.38 1.94
CA SER A 262 -12.76 -4.42 0.48
C SER A 262 -13.44 -5.71 0.03
N PRO A 263 -14.43 -5.66 -0.85
CA PRO A 263 -15.05 -6.86 -1.42
C PRO A 263 -14.05 -7.75 -2.17
N ALA A 264 -13.00 -7.16 -2.72
CA ALA A 264 -11.96 -7.89 -3.43
C ALA A 264 -11.01 -8.68 -2.52
N GLY A 265 -10.96 -8.38 -1.20
CA GLY A 265 -10.08 -9.10 -0.29
C GLY A 265 -9.48 -8.22 0.81
N GLY A 266 -10.30 -7.37 1.47
CA GLY A 266 -9.91 -6.74 2.73
C GLY A 266 -9.90 -7.74 3.90
N LYS A 267 -9.39 -7.34 5.06
CA LYS A 267 -9.31 -8.18 6.27
C LYS A 267 -10.66 -8.79 6.64
N ARG A 268 -11.75 -8.02 6.52
CA ARG A 268 -13.12 -8.50 6.76
C ARG A 268 -13.51 -9.62 5.81
N GLU A 269 -13.24 -9.47 4.53
CA GLU A 269 -13.61 -10.47 3.51
C GLU A 269 -12.82 -11.76 3.69
N ILE A 270 -11.52 -11.64 4.01
CA ILE A 270 -10.68 -12.80 4.31
C ILE A 270 -11.15 -13.50 5.60
N ALA A 271 -11.41 -12.75 6.68
CA ALA A 271 -11.93 -13.32 7.91
C ALA A 271 -13.25 -14.08 7.68
N ARG A 272 -14.17 -13.48 6.92
CA ARG A 272 -15.46 -14.09 6.59
C ARG A 272 -15.32 -15.36 5.73
N ARG A 273 -14.59 -15.27 4.62
CA ARG A 273 -14.47 -16.40 3.69
C ARG A 273 -13.65 -17.54 4.23
N VAL A 274 -12.48 -17.22 4.79
CA VAL A 274 -11.49 -18.24 5.18
C VAL A 274 -11.79 -18.85 6.54
N PHE A 275 -12.25 -18.02 7.50
CA PHE A 275 -12.44 -18.44 8.88
C PHE A 275 -13.91 -18.48 9.32
N GLY A 276 -14.84 -17.99 8.52
CA GLY A 276 -16.25 -17.86 8.89
C GLY A 276 -16.51 -16.79 9.95
N LEU A 277 -15.60 -15.81 10.10
CA LEU A 277 -15.67 -14.76 11.10
C LEU A 277 -16.24 -13.46 10.52
N GLU A 278 -17.29 -12.94 11.15
CA GLU A 278 -17.88 -11.66 10.78
C GLU A 278 -17.23 -10.51 11.56
N LEU A 279 -16.23 -9.84 10.95
CA LEU A 279 -15.66 -8.65 11.55
C LEU A 279 -16.61 -7.45 11.44
N PRO A 280 -16.69 -6.58 12.48
CA PRO A 280 -17.64 -5.48 12.54
C PRO A 280 -17.43 -4.47 11.41
N ALA A 281 -18.51 -3.88 10.89
CA ALA A 281 -18.40 -2.82 9.91
C ALA A 281 -17.98 -1.50 10.60
N PRO A 282 -17.09 -0.69 10.01
CA PRO A 282 -16.63 0.57 10.64
C PRO A 282 -17.79 1.49 11.05
N ALA A 283 -18.81 1.58 10.21
CA ALA A 283 -19.98 2.44 10.46
C ALA A 283 -20.85 2.00 11.65
N THR A 284 -20.72 0.77 12.15
CA THR A 284 -21.63 0.20 13.15
C THR A 284 -21.01 0.10 14.55
N THR A 285 -19.69 0.17 14.66
CA THR A 285 -18.99 -0.10 15.93
C THR A 285 -18.70 1.14 16.76
N GLY A 286 -18.70 2.33 16.18
CA GLY A 286 -18.17 3.53 16.82
C GLY A 286 -16.66 3.49 17.08
N GLN A 287 -15.95 2.42 16.61
CA GLN A 287 -14.51 2.32 16.73
C GLN A 287 -13.79 2.98 15.55
N THR A 288 -12.58 3.46 15.80
CA THR A 288 -11.77 4.12 14.77
C THR A 288 -11.23 3.10 13.78
N ILE A 289 -10.98 3.54 12.55
CA ILE A 289 -10.46 2.67 11.49
C ILE A 289 -9.08 2.12 11.87
N GLY A 290 -8.22 2.90 12.52
CA GLY A 290 -6.91 2.43 12.97
C GLY A 290 -7.01 1.26 13.94
N ARG A 291 -7.92 1.33 14.94
CA ARG A 291 -8.18 0.19 15.84
C ARG A 291 -8.65 -1.04 15.11
N LEU A 292 -9.60 -0.89 14.19
CA LEU A 292 -10.12 -2.02 13.41
C LEU A 292 -9.04 -2.66 12.55
N VAL A 293 -8.15 -1.87 11.94
CA VAL A 293 -7.00 -2.36 11.17
C VAL A 293 -6.05 -3.16 12.06
N HIS A 294 -5.70 -2.65 13.25
CA HIS A 294 -4.81 -3.33 14.19
C HIS A 294 -5.44 -4.61 14.75
N TRP A 295 -6.65 -4.53 15.28
CA TRP A 295 -7.33 -5.68 15.90
C TRP A 295 -7.56 -6.82 14.93
N SER A 296 -7.95 -6.50 13.69
CA SER A 296 -8.10 -7.52 12.65
C SER A 296 -6.77 -8.08 12.18
N ASN A 297 -5.71 -7.27 12.22
CA ASN A 297 -4.36 -7.75 11.92
C ASN A 297 -3.92 -8.77 12.96
N ASP A 298 -4.03 -8.43 14.25
CA ASP A 298 -3.63 -9.30 15.35
C ASP A 298 -4.38 -10.64 15.30
N LEU A 299 -5.70 -10.57 15.08
CA LEU A 299 -6.54 -11.77 14.93
C LEU A 299 -6.12 -12.63 13.75
N LEU A 300 -5.90 -12.05 12.57
CA LEU A 300 -5.51 -12.82 11.39
C LEU A 300 -4.10 -13.41 11.53
N VAL A 301 -3.16 -12.70 12.15
CA VAL A 301 -1.83 -13.22 12.47
C VAL A 301 -1.92 -14.40 13.42
N GLU A 302 -2.74 -14.31 14.45
CA GLU A 302 -2.98 -15.41 15.40
C GLU A 302 -3.61 -16.62 14.69
N LEU A 303 -4.60 -16.41 13.82
CA LEU A 303 -5.29 -17.46 13.07
C LEU A 303 -4.40 -18.21 12.07
N VAL A 304 -3.51 -17.51 11.35
CA VAL A 304 -2.57 -18.18 10.45
C VAL A 304 -1.43 -18.85 11.20
N GLY A 305 -1.10 -18.33 12.40
CA GLY A 305 -0.07 -18.86 13.28
C GLY A 305 1.33 -18.83 12.67
N HIS A 306 2.31 -19.35 13.41
CA HIS A 306 3.72 -19.43 13.01
C HIS A 306 4.01 -20.64 12.09
N ARG A 307 3.16 -20.83 11.07
CA ARG A 307 3.21 -22.00 10.17
C ARG A 307 3.80 -21.68 8.80
N PHE A 308 4.10 -20.43 8.56
CA PHE A 308 4.70 -19.92 7.34
C PHE A 308 6.09 -19.35 7.61
N VAL A 309 6.89 -19.18 6.57
CA VAL A 309 8.24 -18.61 6.71
C VAL A 309 8.20 -17.18 7.23
N ASP A 310 7.24 -16.40 6.74
CA ASP A 310 6.97 -15.02 7.17
C ASP A 310 5.50 -14.65 6.91
N LEU A 311 5.10 -13.44 7.31
CA LEU A 311 3.73 -12.96 7.14
C LEU A 311 3.38 -12.66 5.67
N ASP A 312 4.35 -12.42 4.78
CA ASP A 312 4.05 -12.31 3.35
C ASP A 312 3.67 -13.67 2.75
N HIS A 313 4.36 -14.73 3.16
CA HIS A 313 4.00 -16.11 2.78
C HIS A 313 2.61 -16.49 3.32
N ALA A 314 2.29 -16.12 4.57
CA ALA A 314 0.96 -16.29 5.14
C ALA A 314 -0.11 -15.51 4.35
N ARG A 315 0.18 -14.28 3.93
CA ARG A 315 -0.69 -13.50 3.05
C ARG A 315 -0.93 -14.20 1.72
N GLN A 316 0.11 -14.73 1.07
CA GLN A 316 -0.02 -15.46 -0.21
C GLN A 316 -0.97 -16.64 -0.05
N PHE A 317 -0.84 -17.41 1.03
CA PHE A 317 -1.76 -18.48 1.37
C PHE A 317 -3.20 -18.00 1.54
N LEU A 318 -3.44 -16.92 2.32
CA LEU A 318 -4.80 -16.41 2.56
C LEU A 318 -5.47 -15.91 1.27
N TRP A 319 -4.71 -15.32 0.36
CA TRP A 319 -5.22 -14.91 -0.95
C TRP A 319 -5.51 -16.11 -1.84
N TRP A 320 -4.66 -17.12 -1.84
CA TRP A 320 -4.87 -18.37 -2.58
C TRP A 320 -6.10 -19.11 -2.08
N VAL A 321 -6.19 -19.30 -0.75
CA VAL A 321 -7.31 -19.99 -0.10
C VAL A 321 -8.64 -19.25 -0.30
N LYS A 322 -8.65 -17.93 -0.22
CA LYS A 322 -9.89 -17.13 -0.36
C LYS A 322 -10.66 -17.44 -1.64
N ASP A 323 -9.95 -17.74 -2.71
CA ASP A 323 -10.53 -18.03 -4.02
C ASP A 323 -10.48 -19.54 -4.38
N HIS A 324 -10.11 -20.40 -3.42
CA HIS A 324 -10.02 -21.84 -3.62
C HIS A 324 -11.43 -22.47 -3.69
N PRO A 325 -11.71 -23.35 -4.68
CA PRO A 325 -13.04 -23.94 -4.85
C PRO A 325 -13.54 -24.73 -3.64
N ASP A 326 -12.63 -25.39 -2.89
CA ASP A 326 -12.98 -26.21 -1.73
C ASP A 326 -13.26 -25.38 -0.47
N LEU A 327 -13.14 -24.07 -0.54
CA LEU A 327 -13.52 -23.21 0.57
C LEU A 327 -15.06 -23.04 0.67
N GLY A 328 -15.79 -23.29 -0.41
CA GLY A 328 -17.22 -23.40 -0.49
C GLY A 328 -17.99 -22.26 -0.76
#